data_aab004f0a9364889cdc415d682697e6b
#
_entry.id   aab004f0a9364889cdc415d682697e6b
#
_cell.length_a   1.000
_cell.length_b   1.000
_cell.length_c   1.000
_cell.angle_alpha   90.00
_cell.angle_beta   90.00
_cell.angle_gamma   90.00
#
_symmetry.space_group_name_H-M   'P 1'
#
loop_
_entity.id
_entity.type
_entity.pdbx_description
1 polymer ?
#
loop_
_entity_poly.entity_id
_entity_poly.type
_entity_poly.pdbx_seq_one_letter_code
_entity_poly.pdbx_strand_id
1 'polypeptide(L)'
;MVTFHPKIQKEHYIFGIAGSLEGLGVTHLCIALANYMASKKRKKTACLELSNTSAFEQLSRYGMPSALPTKTSAHRSFQIYDVDYYPQVQKDNLPVLINSGYEILILDLGLLHTDCLDELYRCDKKFILCSAAPWKQQAMLSRIASYPQITKTGNLFFYD
;
A
#
# COMPACT_ATOMS: atom_id res chain seq x y z
N MET A 1 3.89 -37.40 23.29
CA MET A 1 3.14 -36.20 23.71
C MET A 1 3.40 -35.09 22.69
N VAL A 2 2.46 -34.87 21.76
CA VAL A 2 2.63 -33.88 20.68
C VAL A 2 2.18 -32.54 21.23
N THR A 3 3.11 -31.65 21.48
CA THR A 3 2.82 -30.28 21.89
C THR A 3 2.30 -29.50 20.70
N PHE A 4 1.00 -29.27 20.64
CA PHE A 4 0.37 -28.34 19.73
C PHE A 4 0.80 -26.92 20.14
N HIS A 5 1.71 -26.32 19.37
CA HIS A 5 1.92 -24.88 19.45
C HIS A 5 0.86 -24.22 18.54
N PRO A 6 -0.11 -23.50 19.10
CA PRO A 6 -1.03 -22.74 18.27
C PRO A 6 -0.20 -21.73 17.48
N LYS A 7 -0.24 -21.79 16.14
CA LYS A 7 0.27 -20.69 15.30
C LYS A 7 -0.51 -19.44 15.72
N ILE A 8 0.18 -18.51 16.36
CA ILE A 8 -0.38 -17.17 16.62
C ILE A 8 -0.73 -16.61 15.25
N GLN A 9 -2.01 -16.57 14.95
CA GLN A 9 -2.48 -16.00 13.70
C GLN A 9 -2.33 -14.49 13.84
N LYS A 10 -1.51 -13.89 12.99
CA LYS A 10 -1.32 -12.45 13.00
C LYS A 10 -2.68 -11.78 12.73
N GLU A 11 -3.09 -10.86 13.57
CA GLU A 11 -4.41 -10.23 13.50
C GLU A 11 -4.56 -9.30 12.31
N HIS A 12 -3.46 -8.74 11.79
CA HIS A 12 -3.47 -7.85 10.63
C HIS A 12 -2.23 -8.05 9.75
N TYR A 13 -2.35 -7.67 8.48
CA TYR A 13 -1.25 -7.67 7.50
C TYR A 13 -1.10 -6.30 6.85
N ILE A 14 0.13 -5.84 6.74
CA ILE A 14 0.51 -4.58 6.10
C ILE A 14 1.21 -4.88 4.79
N PHE A 15 0.65 -4.35 3.70
CA PHE A 15 1.20 -4.43 2.34
C PHE A 15 1.81 -3.09 1.96
N GLY A 16 3.09 -3.04 1.64
CA GLY A 16 3.74 -1.85 1.10
C GLY A 16 3.97 -1.99 -0.39
N ILE A 17 3.54 -1.02 -1.16
CA ILE A 17 3.65 -1.02 -2.63
C ILE A 17 4.36 0.24 -3.08
N ALA A 18 5.48 0.08 -3.80
CA ALA A 18 6.24 1.17 -4.38
C ALA A 18 6.59 0.90 -5.84
N GLY A 19 6.87 1.93 -6.62
CA GLY A 19 7.31 1.80 -8.00
C GLY A 19 8.79 2.09 -8.15
N SER A 20 9.51 1.31 -8.95
CA SER A 20 10.90 1.61 -9.30
C SER A 20 11.03 2.83 -10.19
N LEU A 21 9.98 3.19 -10.89
CA LEU A 21 9.86 4.39 -11.75
C LEU A 21 8.48 5.02 -11.56
N GLU A 22 8.35 6.26 -11.97
CA GLU A 22 7.04 6.93 -12.03
C GLU A 22 6.12 6.30 -13.08
N GLY A 23 4.81 6.40 -12.86
CA GLY A 23 3.80 5.96 -13.82
C GLY A 23 3.65 4.45 -13.96
N LEU A 24 4.18 3.64 -13.03
CA LEU A 24 4.03 2.18 -13.05
C LEU A 24 2.71 1.67 -12.45
N GLY A 25 1.78 2.55 -12.11
CA GLY A 25 0.46 2.13 -11.63
C GLY A 25 0.41 1.69 -10.17
N VAL A 26 1.30 2.18 -9.31
CA VAL A 26 1.32 1.86 -7.87
C VAL A 26 -0.05 2.07 -7.23
N THR A 27 -0.62 3.27 -7.38
CA THR A 27 -1.94 3.61 -6.87
C THR A 27 -3.03 2.71 -7.41
N HIS A 28 -3.00 2.36 -8.70
CA HIS A 28 -3.96 1.43 -9.30
C HIS A 28 -3.88 0.04 -8.67
N LEU A 29 -2.67 -0.48 -8.45
CA LEU A 29 -2.49 -1.76 -7.79
C LEU A 29 -2.97 -1.71 -6.34
N CYS A 30 -2.70 -0.63 -5.61
CA CYS A 30 -3.18 -0.44 -4.25
C CYS A 30 -4.71 -0.50 -4.18
N ILE A 31 -5.40 0.24 -5.05
CA ILE A 31 -6.86 0.25 -5.15
C ILE A 31 -7.40 -1.14 -5.54
N ALA A 32 -6.83 -1.78 -6.55
CA ALA A 32 -7.26 -3.10 -7.00
C ALA A 32 -7.10 -4.17 -5.90
N LEU A 33 -5.96 -4.17 -5.21
CA LEU A 33 -5.68 -5.08 -4.10
C LEU A 33 -6.64 -4.83 -2.92
N ALA A 34 -6.88 -3.56 -2.57
CA ALA A 34 -7.79 -3.19 -1.50
C ALA A 34 -9.22 -3.69 -1.78
N ASN A 35 -9.72 -3.44 -2.99
CA ASN A 35 -11.02 -3.92 -3.42
C ASN A 35 -11.10 -5.46 -3.43
N TYR A 36 -10.05 -6.14 -3.85
CA TYR A 36 -9.99 -7.61 -3.81
C TYR A 36 -10.04 -8.13 -2.37
N MET A 37 -9.28 -7.54 -1.46
CA MET A 37 -9.25 -7.96 -0.06
C MET A 37 -10.60 -7.70 0.63
N ALA A 38 -11.23 -6.58 0.39
CA ALA A 38 -12.54 -6.26 0.95
C ALA A 38 -13.65 -7.14 0.35
N SER A 39 -13.76 -7.20 -1.00
CA SER A 39 -14.89 -7.84 -1.67
C SER A 39 -14.78 -9.36 -1.74
N LYS A 40 -13.61 -9.90 -2.04
CA LYS A 40 -13.41 -11.36 -2.24
C LYS A 40 -12.94 -12.06 -0.97
N LYS A 41 -12.05 -11.44 -0.21
CA LYS A 41 -11.54 -12.01 1.04
C LYS A 41 -12.35 -11.60 2.26
N ARG A 42 -13.30 -10.65 2.11
CA ARG A 42 -14.16 -10.12 3.18
C ARG A 42 -13.36 -9.65 4.40
N LYS A 43 -12.23 -9.00 4.13
CA LYS A 43 -11.33 -8.46 5.14
C LYS A 43 -11.60 -6.98 5.35
N LYS A 44 -11.66 -6.53 6.60
CA LYS A 44 -11.72 -5.11 6.94
C LYS A 44 -10.45 -4.44 6.46
N THR A 45 -10.56 -3.65 5.39
CA THR A 45 -9.43 -3.16 4.60
C THR A 45 -9.37 -1.64 4.59
N ALA A 46 -8.17 -1.09 4.79
CA ALA A 46 -7.86 0.31 4.54
C ALA A 46 -6.72 0.44 3.54
N CYS A 47 -6.79 1.51 2.74
CA CYS A 47 -5.74 1.90 1.81
C CYS A 47 -5.27 3.31 2.15
N LEU A 48 -3.97 3.47 2.38
CA LEU A 48 -3.35 4.67 2.90
C LEU A 48 -2.39 5.26 1.85
N GLU A 49 -2.61 6.51 1.46
CA GLU A 49 -1.72 7.24 0.55
C GLU A 49 -0.62 7.93 1.37
N LEU A 50 0.61 7.42 1.26
CA LEU A 50 1.81 8.04 1.81
C LEU A 50 2.61 8.79 0.74
N SER A 51 2.24 8.61 -0.54
CA SER A 51 2.79 9.33 -1.67
C SER A 51 2.20 10.74 -1.78
N ASN A 52 2.94 11.67 -2.39
CA ASN A 52 2.48 13.06 -2.61
C ASN A 52 1.69 13.23 -3.92
N THR A 53 1.06 12.17 -4.42
CA THR A 53 0.35 12.21 -5.70
C THR A 53 -1.03 12.87 -5.64
N SER A 54 -1.61 12.98 -4.45
CA SER A 54 -3.00 13.44 -4.23
C SER A 54 -4.04 12.61 -5.02
N ALA A 55 -3.70 11.36 -5.35
CA ALA A 55 -4.56 10.50 -6.16
C ALA A 55 -5.85 10.15 -5.41
N PHE A 56 -5.76 9.90 -4.09
CA PHE A 56 -6.95 9.58 -3.30
C PHE A 56 -7.85 10.81 -3.08
N GLU A 57 -7.29 12.00 -3.05
CA GLU A 57 -8.12 13.21 -3.03
C GLU A 57 -8.90 13.36 -4.34
N GLN A 58 -8.27 13.09 -5.48
CA GLN A 58 -8.96 13.08 -6.77
C GLN A 58 -10.00 11.96 -6.83
N LEU A 59 -9.67 10.76 -6.34
CA LEU A 59 -10.61 9.65 -6.27
C LEU A 59 -11.86 10.02 -5.44
N SER A 60 -11.69 10.72 -4.32
CA SER A 60 -12.82 11.17 -3.49
C SER A 60 -13.74 12.20 -4.18
N ARG A 61 -13.17 13.01 -5.08
CA ARG A 61 -13.94 14.05 -5.82
C ARG A 61 -14.68 13.50 -7.02
N TYR A 62 -14.07 12.56 -7.74
CA TYR A 62 -14.58 12.03 -9.02
C TYR A 62 -15.06 10.59 -8.92
N GLY A 63 -14.71 9.90 -7.84
CA GLY A 63 -15.22 8.57 -7.54
C GLY A 63 -16.66 8.67 -7.03
N MET A 64 -17.50 7.78 -7.46
CA MET A 64 -18.95 7.60 -7.24
C MET A 64 -19.63 8.52 -6.20
N PRO A 65 -20.91 8.91 -6.43
CA PRO A 65 -21.71 9.75 -5.52
C PRO A 65 -21.91 9.18 -4.10
N SER A 66 -21.43 7.98 -3.84
CA SER A 66 -21.53 7.26 -2.57
C SER A 66 -20.25 7.28 -1.72
N ALA A 67 -19.24 8.08 -2.08
CA ALA A 67 -18.10 8.30 -1.20
C ALA A 67 -18.55 9.09 0.04
N LEU A 68 -19.02 8.39 1.06
CA LEU A 68 -19.43 8.99 2.32
C LEU A 68 -18.17 9.35 3.12
N PRO A 69 -18.05 10.63 3.56
CA PRO A 69 -16.99 10.98 4.51
C PRO A 69 -17.23 10.23 5.82
N THR A 70 -16.31 9.36 6.18
CA THR A 70 -16.37 8.67 7.47
C THR A 70 -15.85 9.61 8.57
N LYS A 71 -16.75 10.04 9.46
CA LYS A 71 -16.45 10.96 10.56
C LYS A 71 -15.86 10.27 11.80
N THR A 72 -14.99 9.29 11.66
CA THR A 72 -14.60 8.48 12.83
C THR A 72 -13.16 8.63 13.29
N SER A 73 -12.39 9.60 12.80
CA SER A 73 -11.04 9.83 13.36
C SER A 73 -10.55 11.23 13.04
N ALA A 74 -9.49 11.66 13.72
CA ALA A 74 -8.75 12.90 13.45
C ALA A 74 -8.17 12.97 12.02
N HIS A 75 -8.34 11.92 11.22
CA HIS A 75 -7.85 11.79 9.85
C HIS A 75 -8.99 11.83 8.85
N ARG A 76 -8.80 12.62 7.81
CA ARG A 76 -9.73 12.69 6.68
C ARG A 76 -9.71 11.34 5.94
N SER A 77 -10.87 10.70 5.83
CA SER A 77 -11.05 9.44 5.11
C SER A 77 -12.37 9.44 4.35
N PHE A 78 -12.47 8.54 3.38
CA PHE A 78 -13.71 8.26 2.66
C PHE A 78 -13.78 6.76 2.35
N GLN A 79 -14.98 6.24 2.09
CA GLN A 79 -15.19 4.83 1.83
C GLN A 79 -15.73 4.61 0.41
N ILE A 80 -15.17 3.63 -0.30
CA ILE A 80 -15.67 3.11 -1.57
C ILE A 80 -15.63 1.58 -1.51
N TYR A 81 -16.75 0.89 -1.77
CA TYR A 81 -16.86 -0.58 -1.82
C TYR A 81 -16.24 -1.29 -0.60
N ASP A 82 -16.61 -0.87 0.61
CA ASP A 82 -16.12 -1.45 1.86
C ASP A 82 -14.59 -1.29 2.11
N VAL A 83 -13.94 -0.39 1.39
CA VAL A 83 -12.56 0.02 1.62
C VAL A 83 -12.53 1.44 2.15
N ASP A 84 -11.84 1.63 3.27
CA ASP A 84 -11.56 2.97 3.80
C ASP A 84 -10.27 3.52 3.19
N TYR A 85 -10.37 4.66 2.51
CA TYR A 85 -9.26 5.35 1.86
C TYR A 85 -8.83 6.56 2.67
N TYR A 86 -7.53 6.66 2.94
CA TYR A 86 -6.91 7.74 3.69
C TYR A 86 -5.96 8.53 2.79
N PRO A 87 -6.37 9.72 2.29
CA PRO A 87 -5.50 10.58 1.49
C PRO A 87 -4.37 11.17 2.32
N GLN A 88 -3.18 11.27 1.74
CA GLN A 88 -2.02 12.04 2.24
C GLN A 88 -1.73 11.80 3.73
N VAL A 89 -1.62 10.53 4.11
CA VAL A 89 -1.31 10.13 5.49
C VAL A 89 0.09 10.56 5.88
N GLN A 90 0.19 11.35 6.96
CA GLN A 90 1.47 11.68 7.55
C GLN A 90 2.04 10.48 8.30
N LYS A 91 3.36 10.28 8.26
CA LYS A 91 4.03 9.13 8.89
C LYS A 91 3.75 9.02 10.39
N ASP A 92 3.64 10.14 11.08
CA ASP A 92 3.36 10.19 12.52
C ASP A 92 1.97 9.64 12.87
N ASN A 93 1.05 9.63 11.91
CA ASN A 93 -0.30 9.11 12.07
C ASN A 93 -0.41 7.61 11.76
N LEU A 94 0.59 7.03 11.12
CA LEU A 94 0.58 5.64 10.69
C LEU A 94 0.41 4.64 11.86
N PRO A 95 1.08 4.81 13.03
CA PRO A 95 0.88 3.91 14.16
C PRO A 95 -0.57 3.86 14.66
N VAL A 96 -1.27 5.00 14.64
CA VAL A 96 -2.68 5.07 15.03
C VAL A 96 -3.56 4.28 14.07
N LEU A 97 -3.33 4.44 12.76
CA LEU A 97 -4.08 3.74 11.74
C LEU A 97 -3.79 2.23 11.73
N ILE A 98 -2.55 1.82 11.96
CA ILE A 98 -2.19 0.41 12.10
C ILE A 98 -2.95 -0.26 13.24
N ASN A 99 -3.18 0.46 14.34
CA ASN A 99 -3.90 -0.05 15.51
C ASN A 99 -5.42 0.19 15.47
N SER A 100 -5.98 0.66 14.36
CA SER A 100 -7.42 0.98 14.22
C SER A 100 -8.31 -0.24 13.94
N GLY A 101 -7.78 -1.46 14.04
CA GLY A 101 -8.56 -2.69 13.90
C GLY A 101 -8.85 -3.09 12.46
N TYR A 102 -8.05 -2.64 11.51
CA TYR A 102 -8.05 -3.19 10.14
C TYR A 102 -7.31 -4.53 10.11
N GLU A 103 -7.87 -5.49 9.35
CA GLU A 103 -7.19 -6.76 9.10
C GLU A 103 -6.17 -6.64 7.97
N ILE A 104 -6.42 -5.75 7.02
CA ILE A 104 -5.54 -5.46 5.87
C ILE A 104 -5.30 -3.96 5.78
N LEU A 105 -4.05 -3.58 5.74
CA LEU A 105 -3.58 -2.23 5.47
C LEU A 105 -2.72 -2.25 4.22
N ILE A 106 -3.04 -1.37 3.27
CA ILE A 106 -2.28 -1.23 2.02
C ILE A 106 -1.70 0.17 1.97
N LEU A 107 -0.38 0.26 1.88
CA LEU A 107 0.37 1.51 1.84
C LEU A 107 0.76 1.81 0.39
N ASP A 108 0.20 2.87 -0.17
CA ASP A 108 0.65 3.47 -1.42
C ASP A 108 1.86 4.37 -1.13
N LEU A 109 3.04 3.84 -1.39
CA LEU A 109 4.31 4.51 -1.15
C LEU A 109 4.79 5.32 -2.37
N GLY A 110 4.08 5.22 -3.49
CA GLY A 110 4.44 5.93 -4.71
C GLY A 110 5.78 5.49 -5.31
N LEU A 111 6.60 6.46 -5.70
CA LEU A 111 7.94 6.20 -6.22
C LEU A 111 8.88 5.74 -5.09
N LEU A 112 9.66 4.71 -5.36
CA LEU A 112 10.70 4.22 -4.45
C LEU A 112 11.78 5.30 -4.22
N HIS A 113 11.91 5.77 -2.99
CA HIS A 113 12.90 6.73 -2.55
C HIS A 113 13.25 6.52 -1.07
N THR A 114 14.29 7.18 -0.60
CA THR A 114 14.84 6.97 0.77
C THR A 114 13.77 7.16 1.85
N ASP A 115 12.91 8.18 1.71
CA ASP A 115 11.95 8.51 2.76
C ASP A 115 10.83 7.47 2.94
N CYS A 116 10.58 6.60 1.95
CA CYS A 116 9.56 5.55 2.07
C CYS A 116 10.13 4.20 2.55
N LEU A 117 11.45 4.07 2.69
CA LEU A 117 12.09 2.79 3.00
C LEU A 117 11.71 2.26 4.37
N ASP A 118 11.63 3.13 5.38
CA ASP A 118 11.32 2.70 6.74
C ASP A 118 9.92 2.09 6.82
N GLU A 119 8.95 2.71 6.17
CA GLU A 119 7.59 2.19 6.08
C GLU A 119 7.55 0.89 5.26
N LEU A 120 8.25 0.86 4.13
CA LEU A 120 8.34 -0.33 3.30
C LEU A 120 8.94 -1.51 4.06
N TYR A 121 10.03 -1.29 4.81
CA TYR A 121 10.67 -2.37 5.58
C TYR A 121 9.81 -2.91 6.71
N ARG A 122 8.94 -2.08 7.30
CA ARG A 122 7.98 -2.50 8.34
C ARG A 122 6.81 -3.30 7.80
N CYS A 123 6.55 -3.26 6.49
CA CYS A 123 5.46 -4.01 5.89
C CYS A 123 5.71 -5.53 5.93
N ASP A 124 4.64 -6.30 6.07
CA ASP A 124 4.69 -7.77 6.03
C ASP A 124 4.92 -8.29 4.62
N LYS A 125 4.31 -7.62 3.66
CA LYS A 125 4.45 -7.89 2.22
C LYS A 125 4.91 -6.63 1.51
N LYS A 126 5.92 -6.78 0.68
CA LYS A 126 6.58 -5.68 -0.03
C LYS A 126 6.53 -5.95 -1.52
N PHE A 127 5.96 -5.02 -2.27
CA PHE A 127 5.84 -5.11 -3.71
C PHE A 127 6.55 -3.93 -4.35
N ILE A 128 7.49 -4.22 -5.24
CA ILE A 128 8.16 -3.22 -6.05
C ILE A 128 7.74 -3.41 -7.50
N LEU A 129 7.00 -2.46 -8.03
CA LEU A 129 6.61 -2.47 -9.43
C LEU A 129 7.79 -2.08 -10.31
N CYS A 130 8.05 -2.92 -11.30
CA CYS A 130 9.12 -2.77 -12.28
C CYS A 130 8.53 -2.77 -13.68
N SER A 131 9.24 -2.16 -14.64
CA SER A 131 8.84 -2.21 -16.05
C SER A 131 9.68 -3.24 -16.80
N ALA A 132 9.05 -4.05 -17.63
CA ALA A 132 9.74 -4.93 -18.57
C ALA A 132 10.16 -4.21 -19.86
N ALA A 133 9.70 -2.98 -20.09
CA ALA A 133 10.01 -2.19 -21.27
C ALA A 133 11.53 -1.94 -21.41
N PRO A 134 12.17 -2.31 -22.54
CA PRO A 134 13.63 -2.24 -22.70
C PRO A 134 14.21 -0.84 -22.48
N TRP A 135 13.50 0.20 -22.89
CA TRP A 135 13.94 1.60 -22.75
C TRP A 135 13.88 2.13 -21.31
N LYS A 136 13.19 1.42 -20.39
CA LYS A 136 13.11 1.77 -18.98
C LYS A 136 14.07 0.97 -18.10
N GLN A 137 14.66 -0.11 -18.62
CA GLN A 137 15.46 -1.06 -17.84
C GLN A 137 16.64 -0.39 -17.13
N GLN A 138 17.41 0.44 -17.83
CA GLN A 138 18.58 1.08 -17.22
C GLN A 138 18.20 1.98 -16.04
N ALA A 139 17.19 2.81 -16.19
CA ALA A 139 16.72 3.70 -15.12
C ALA A 139 16.17 2.91 -13.94
N MET A 140 15.41 1.84 -14.20
CA MET A 140 14.87 0.95 -13.21
C MET A 140 15.98 0.24 -12.42
N LEU A 141 16.95 -0.37 -13.10
CA LEU A 141 18.06 -1.08 -12.47
C LEU A 141 18.92 -0.15 -11.62
N SER A 142 19.18 1.07 -12.09
CA SER A 142 19.90 2.10 -11.34
C SER A 142 19.15 2.46 -10.05
N ARG A 143 17.83 2.60 -10.12
CA ARG A 143 17.00 2.88 -8.94
C ARG A 143 17.04 1.74 -7.93
N ILE A 144 16.84 0.51 -8.38
CA ILE A 144 16.86 -0.67 -7.50
C ILE A 144 18.25 -0.87 -6.89
N ALA A 145 19.32 -0.67 -7.66
CA ALA A 145 20.69 -0.79 -7.18
C ALA A 145 21.02 0.22 -6.07
N SER A 146 20.34 1.35 -6.02
CA SER A 146 20.49 2.33 -4.93
C SER A 146 19.94 1.81 -3.59
N TYR A 147 19.16 0.73 -3.59
CA TYR A 147 18.51 0.16 -2.42
C TYR A 147 18.72 -1.36 -2.33
N PRO A 148 19.95 -1.85 -2.10
CA PRO A 148 20.28 -3.28 -2.21
C PRO A 148 19.53 -4.18 -1.22
N GLN A 149 19.02 -3.64 -0.14
CA GLN A 149 18.21 -4.38 0.83
C GLN A 149 16.85 -4.81 0.25
N ILE A 150 16.32 -4.07 -0.72
CA ILE A 150 15.01 -4.35 -1.32
C ILE A 150 15.04 -5.67 -2.11
N THR A 151 16.12 -5.94 -2.84
CA THR A 151 16.25 -7.20 -3.60
C THR A 151 16.30 -8.44 -2.71
N LYS A 152 16.65 -8.26 -1.43
CA LYS A 152 16.71 -9.36 -0.46
C LYS A 152 15.38 -9.60 0.26
N THR A 153 14.56 -8.56 0.42
CA THR A 153 13.37 -8.60 1.29
C THR A 153 12.06 -8.31 0.57
N GLY A 154 12.11 -7.74 -0.63
CA GLY A 154 10.94 -7.37 -1.43
C GLY A 154 10.69 -8.34 -2.59
N ASN A 155 9.43 -8.42 -3.01
CA ASN A 155 9.08 -9.08 -4.25
C ASN A 155 9.10 -8.06 -5.39
N LEU A 156 9.86 -8.36 -6.45
CA LEU A 156 9.89 -7.55 -7.67
C LEU A 156 8.80 -8.05 -8.62
N PHE A 157 7.93 -7.15 -9.05
CA PHE A 157 6.88 -7.44 -10.01
C PHE A 157 7.17 -6.67 -11.30
N PHE A 158 7.40 -7.40 -12.39
CA PHE A 158 7.56 -6.85 -13.71
C PHE A 158 6.20 -6.78 -14.40
N TYR A 159 5.96 -5.66 -15.02
CA TYR A 159 4.70 -5.38 -15.69
C TYR A 159 5.01 -4.63 -17.00
N ASP A 160 4.28 -4.93 -18.06
CA ASP A 160 4.38 -4.31 -19.40
C ASP A 160 3.33 -3.22 -19.57
#